data_35bdd42b415ee404a9f434c89c691ebd
#
_entry.id   35bdd42b415ee404a9f434c89c691ebd
#
_cell.length_a   1.000
_cell.length_b   1.000
_cell.length_c   1.000
_cell.angle_alpha   90.00
_cell.angle_beta   90.00
_cell.angle_gamma   90.00
#
_symmetry.space_group_name_H-M   'P 1'
#
loop_
_entity.id
_entity.type
_entity.pdbx_description
1 polymer ?
#
loop_
_entity_poly.entity_id
_entity_poly.type
_entity_poly.pdbx_seq_one_letter_code
_entity_poly.pdbx_strand_id
1 'polypeptide(L)'
;LEKERKLYFLFNQNNNPIQTNTKVMHRFQSQQDDSYRCHRGVDIIVWLNSKLNISRRTCLCPPEYYGSTCQYQNQRITAILYFNPSLDSRRTLFSIVVSLIDDSDQRQIHSYDQFTYIYNSYCDFKYYVHLIYAHRPKNLSQNYSIHIDIYEQHTLNYRGSYLFQVVYSFLPVYRLALIIQIPSKYEQIPSCSNRQCHQGRCIQYLNSSQNEIFCQCFPGWSGRYCHIRYECNCAWNSVCIGQLTSNRSVCVCPYLRYGPRCLLTDNSCQGQCQNGGTCISLDYISTSHGFECLCPKGYHGYVCEYLDYNISLIFDRTIQLPETILIHFVTLNRENVDRLTIFQTIPFRNRSILIHWSDRYNFVFIEIWKQSYYLAVIETSLPQRTIVKSINSSNHCRHVNRLVNQTIAEYSFVHRMKFYHQICSRSTNDILCFHDEKQFCLCQQHLADCFQFDFNQTFDCDGYNPCLNQAQCFYENSDLCQRKIMCQCRPCFFG
;
A
#
# COMPACT_ATOMS: atom_id res chain seq x y z
N LEU A 1 -0.93 15.41 -12.57
CA LEU A 1 -0.80 15.16 -11.12
C LEU A 1 0.66 14.93 -10.72
N GLU A 2 1.42 14.12 -11.44
CA GLU A 2 2.86 13.89 -11.18
C GLU A 2 3.75 15.11 -11.47
N LYS A 3 3.35 15.99 -12.36
CA LYS A 3 4.11 17.22 -12.70
C LYS A 3 4.19 18.22 -11.55
N GLU A 4 3.20 18.24 -10.68
CA GLU A 4 3.14 19.18 -9.56
C GLU A 4 4.02 18.75 -8.37
N ARG A 5 4.29 17.44 -8.18
CA ARG A 5 5.18 16.94 -7.11
C ARG A 5 6.61 17.50 -7.20
N LYS A 6 7.18 17.57 -8.42
CA LYS A 6 8.56 18.09 -8.59
C LYS A 6 8.65 19.62 -8.56
N LEU A 7 7.57 20.32 -8.88
CA LEU A 7 7.49 21.77 -8.78
C LEU A 7 7.54 22.25 -7.32
N TYR A 8 6.90 21.53 -6.40
CA TYR A 8 6.85 21.89 -4.98
C TYR A 8 8.22 21.85 -4.30
N PHE A 9 9.10 20.87 -4.68
CA PHE A 9 10.46 20.78 -4.16
C PHE A 9 11.39 21.94 -4.55
N LEU A 10 11.11 22.60 -5.66
CA LEU A 10 11.94 23.72 -6.14
C LEU A 10 11.59 25.06 -5.48
N PHE A 11 10.36 25.22 -4.96
CA PHE A 11 9.91 26.45 -4.34
C PHE A 11 10.41 26.65 -2.90
N ASN A 12 10.76 25.56 -2.20
CA ASN A 12 11.18 25.64 -0.79
C ASN A 12 12.68 25.89 -0.58
N GLN A 13 13.43 26.26 -1.62
CA GLN A 13 14.88 26.52 -1.47
C GLN A 13 15.26 27.93 -1.04
N ASN A 14 14.30 28.88 -0.90
CA ASN A 14 14.56 30.23 -0.40
C ASN A 14 13.72 30.48 0.86
N ASN A 15 14.31 30.20 2.02
CA ASN A 15 13.75 30.53 3.32
C ASN A 15 13.77 32.05 3.56
N ASN A 16 12.65 32.74 3.33
CA ASN A 16 12.20 33.85 4.11
C ASN A 16 10.68 33.75 4.30
N PRO A 17 10.14 33.94 5.52
CA PRO A 17 8.71 33.83 5.75
C PRO A 17 8.01 35.00 5.05
N ILE A 18 7.34 34.71 3.93
CA ILE A 18 6.47 35.68 3.29
C ILE A 18 5.18 35.73 4.11
N GLN A 19 5.01 36.80 4.85
CA GLN A 19 3.70 37.18 5.38
C GLN A 19 2.74 37.31 4.18
N THR A 20 1.77 36.42 4.12
CA THR A 20 0.69 36.45 3.13
C THR A 20 -0.23 37.64 3.40
N ASN A 21 0.06 38.78 2.81
CA ASN A 21 -0.88 39.89 2.71
C ASN A 21 -1.90 39.57 1.60
N THR A 22 -3.06 39.13 2.00
CA THR A 22 -4.23 38.75 1.15
C THR A 22 -4.81 39.89 0.30
N LYS A 23 -4.17 41.03 0.22
CA LYS A 23 -4.66 42.22 -0.54
C LYS A 23 -4.07 42.40 -1.95
N VAL A 24 -3.20 41.51 -2.44
CA VAL A 24 -2.55 41.68 -3.77
C VAL A 24 -3.23 40.89 -4.89
N MET A 25 -4.28 40.10 -4.59
CA MET A 25 -4.93 39.26 -5.62
C MET A 25 -5.98 39.95 -6.49
N HIS A 26 -6.26 41.26 -6.34
CA HIS A 26 -7.34 41.93 -7.10
C HIS A 26 -6.89 42.91 -8.21
N ARG A 27 -5.66 42.81 -8.71
CA ARG A 27 -5.20 43.75 -9.76
C ARG A 27 -4.52 43.08 -10.97
N PHE A 28 -5.01 41.92 -11.41
CA PHE A 28 -4.64 41.34 -12.70
C PHE A 28 -5.88 41.03 -13.55
N GLN A 29 -6.68 42.08 -13.81
CA GLN A 29 -7.58 42.07 -14.96
C GLN A 29 -7.04 43.05 -15.99
N SER A 30 -6.89 42.51 -17.20
CA SER A 30 -6.56 43.13 -18.50
C SER A 30 -5.07 43.09 -18.90
N GLN A 31 -4.74 41.96 -19.56
CA GLN A 31 -4.07 41.97 -20.86
C GLN A 31 -4.20 40.56 -21.46
N GLN A 32 -5.07 40.46 -22.45
CA GLN A 32 -5.18 39.32 -23.36
C GLN A 32 -3.84 39.11 -24.09
N ASP A 33 -3.48 37.85 -24.29
CA ASP A 33 -2.52 37.35 -25.27
C ASP A 33 -1.11 36.94 -24.78
N ASP A 34 -0.99 36.25 -23.64
CA ASP A 34 0.27 35.55 -23.31
C ASP A 34 0.04 34.10 -22.79
N SER A 35 -1.03 33.43 -23.22
CA SER A 35 -1.46 32.17 -22.61
C SER A 35 -0.59 30.96 -22.91
N TYR A 36 0.49 31.04 -23.72
CA TYR A 36 1.33 29.90 -24.11
C TYR A 36 2.83 30.19 -24.21
N ARG A 37 3.36 31.10 -23.41
CA ARG A 37 4.79 31.40 -23.44
C ARG A 37 5.65 30.20 -23.09
N CYS A 38 5.23 29.41 -22.10
CA CYS A 38 5.94 28.19 -21.66
C CYS A 38 5.21 26.96 -22.23
N HIS A 39 5.82 26.26 -23.18
CA HIS A 39 5.20 25.10 -23.84
C HIS A 39 4.80 23.98 -22.87
N ARG A 40 5.68 23.63 -21.92
CA ARG A 40 5.49 22.51 -20.98
C ARG A 40 5.87 22.88 -19.54
N GLY A 41 6.02 24.15 -19.23
CA GLY A 41 6.40 24.65 -17.93
C GLY A 41 5.43 25.68 -17.38
N VAL A 42 5.76 26.21 -16.22
CA VAL A 42 5.02 27.27 -15.55
C VAL A 42 5.77 28.60 -15.73
N ASP A 43 5.05 29.65 -16.15
CA ASP A 43 5.63 30.99 -16.22
C ASP A 43 5.73 31.57 -14.81
N ILE A 44 6.94 31.90 -14.40
CA ILE A 44 7.25 32.46 -13.08
C ILE A 44 7.97 33.78 -13.21
N ILE A 45 7.76 34.67 -12.23
CA ILE A 45 8.52 35.91 -12.08
C ILE A 45 9.64 35.67 -11.07
N VAL A 46 10.88 35.79 -11.55
CA VAL A 46 12.08 35.70 -10.71
C VAL A 46 12.58 37.11 -10.41
N TRP A 47 12.65 37.45 -9.14
CA TRP A 47 13.22 38.71 -8.69
C TRP A 47 14.72 38.63 -8.73
N LEU A 48 15.35 39.41 -9.58
CA LEU A 48 16.83 39.51 -9.69
C LEU A 48 17.40 40.45 -8.65
N ASN A 49 16.68 41.52 -8.34
CA ASN A 49 17.04 42.46 -7.28
C ASN A 49 15.75 43.07 -6.71
N SER A 50 15.44 42.70 -5.47
CA SER A 50 14.24 43.19 -4.78
C SER A 50 14.33 44.68 -4.41
N LYS A 51 15.53 45.23 -4.15
CA LYS A 51 15.72 46.65 -3.83
C LYS A 51 15.54 47.55 -5.06
N LEU A 52 15.88 47.06 -6.24
CA LEU A 52 15.79 47.82 -7.49
C LEU A 52 14.52 47.45 -8.32
N ASN A 53 13.66 46.63 -7.76
CA ASN A 53 12.42 46.19 -8.40
C ASN A 53 12.65 45.51 -9.77
N ILE A 54 13.84 44.89 -9.95
CA ILE A 54 14.19 44.20 -11.20
C ILE A 54 13.71 42.76 -11.12
N SER A 55 12.80 42.40 -12.02
CA SER A 55 12.29 41.03 -12.17
C SER A 55 12.40 40.54 -13.61
N ARG A 56 12.46 39.25 -13.77
CA ARG A 56 12.47 38.59 -15.08
C ARG A 56 11.44 37.47 -15.12
N ARG A 57 10.61 37.46 -16.15
CA ARG A 57 9.76 36.29 -16.43
C ARG A 57 10.61 35.17 -17.01
N THR A 58 10.48 33.97 -16.48
CA THR A 58 11.16 32.77 -16.95
C THR A 58 10.24 31.55 -16.85
N CYS A 59 10.48 30.57 -17.68
CA CYS A 59 9.73 29.30 -17.62
C CYS A 59 10.41 28.35 -16.66
N LEU A 60 9.68 27.87 -15.66
CA LEU A 60 10.07 26.76 -14.82
C LEU A 60 9.69 25.46 -15.53
N CYS A 61 10.68 24.76 -16.06
CA CYS A 61 10.50 23.54 -16.79
C CYS A 61 10.39 22.32 -15.87
N PRO A 62 9.44 21.40 -16.13
CA PRO A 62 9.49 20.09 -15.51
C PRO A 62 10.79 19.37 -15.90
N PRO A 63 11.25 18.39 -15.10
CA PRO A 63 12.52 17.69 -15.35
C PRO A 63 12.64 17.04 -16.73
N GLU A 64 11.51 16.67 -17.33
CA GLU A 64 11.45 16.05 -18.66
C GLU A 64 11.69 17.03 -19.81
N TYR A 65 11.68 18.33 -19.53
CA TYR A 65 11.83 19.37 -20.56
C TYR A 65 12.91 20.39 -20.19
N TYR A 66 13.45 21.07 -21.20
CA TYR A 66 14.42 22.14 -21.04
C TYR A 66 14.27 23.19 -22.15
N GLY A 67 15.10 24.23 -22.08
CA GLY A 67 15.04 25.41 -22.97
C GLY A 67 14.37 26.59 -22.33
N SER A 68 14.47 27.76 -22.98
CA SER A 68 13.94 29.03 -22.45
C SER A 68 12.41 29.04 -22.27
N THR A 69 11.72 28.22 -23.05
CA THR A 69 10.26 28.06 -23.03
C THR A 69 9.84 26.61 -22.80
N CYS A 70 10.73 25.77 -22.27
CA CYS A 70 10.52 24.33 -22.06
C CYS A 70 10.14 23.57 -23.34
N GLN A 71 10.70 24.00 -24.46
CA GLN A 71 10.37 23.47 -25.80
C GLN A 71 11.08 22.17 -26.14
N TYR A 72 12.19 21.85 -25.49
CA TYR A 72 12.99 20.66 -25.77
C TYR A 72 12.72 19.55 -24.75
N GLN A 73 12.67 18.31 -25.22
CA GLN A 73 12.51 17.14 -24.35
C GLN A 73 13.88 16.59 -23.91
N ASN A 74 14.04 16.34 -22.61
CA ASN A 74 15.22 15.69 -22.07
C ASN A 74 15.29 14.21 -22.47
N GLN A 75 16.50 13.75 -22.74
CA GLN A 75 16.78 12.31 -22.80
C GLN A 75 16.67 11.75 -21.38
N ARG A 76 15.84 10.70 -21.22
CA ARG A 76 15.53 10.16 -19.90
C ARG A 76 15.19 8.69 -19.91
N ILE A 77 15.29 8.08 -18.75
CA ILE A 77 14.75 6.76 -18.44
C ILE A 77 13.54 6.97 -17.54
N THR A 78 12.44 6.29 -17.84
CA THR A 78 11.28 6.22 -16.97
C THR A 78 11.19 4.81 -16.38
N ALA A 79 11.51 4.66 -15.11
CA ALA A 79 11.31 3.42 -14.37
C ALA A 79 9.91 3.41 -13.77
N ILE A 80 9.18 2.33 -14.01
CA ILE A 80 7.87 2.06 -13.40
C ILE A 80 8.12 0.94 -12.40
N LEU A 81 8.00 1.25 -11.11
CA LEU A 81 8.36 0.36 -10.03
C LEU A 81 7.09 -0.17 -9.35
N TYR A 82 7.04 -1.46 -9.17
CA TYR A 82 6.08 -2.16 -8.33
C TYR A 82 6.83 -2.89 -7.21
N PHE A 83 6.42 -2.69 -5.96
CA PHE A 83 7.09 -3.27 -4.81
C PHE A 83 6.28 -4.41 -4.21
N ASN A 84 6.98 -5.51 -3.90
CA ASN A 84 6.41 -6.67 -3.22
C ASN A 84 7.20 -6.93 -1.93
N PRO A 85 6.75 -6.41 -0.77
CA PRO A 85 7.44 -6.59 0.50
C PRO A 85 7.15 -7.96 1.10
N SER A 86 8.14 -8.52 1.81
CA SER A 86 7.94 -9.67 2.69
C SER A 86 6.93 -9.35 3.81
N LEU A 87 6.31 -10.37 4.40
CA LEU A 87 5.26 -10.20 5.43
C LEU A 87 5.68 -9.34 6.62
N ASP A 88 6.91 -9.50 7.09
CA ASP A 88 7.48 -8.74 8.20
C ASP A 88 7.82 -7.29 7.83
N SER A 89 7.96 -7.01 6.53
CA SER A 89 8.30 -5.69 6.00
C SER A 89 7.08 -4.80 5.71
N ARG A 90 5.86 -5.34 5.73
CA ARG A 90 4.63 -4.61 5.40
C ARG A 90 4.30 -3.44 6.32
N ARG A 91 4.76 -3.47 7.56
CA ARG A 91 4.56 -2.39 8.54
C ARG A 91 5.81 -1.55 8.74
N THR A 92 6.72 -1.56 7.76
CA THR A 92 7.96 -0.82 7.80
C THR A 92 7.95 0.25 6.71
N LEU A 93 8.39 1.45 7.07
CA LEU A 93 8.65 2.52 6.12
C LEU A 93 10.01 2.32 5.47
N PHE A 94 10.07 2.44 4.16
CA PHE A 94 11.32 2.36 3.41
C PHE A 94 11.61 3.66 2.69
N SER A 95 12.87 4.07 2.72
CA SER A 95 13.41 5.08 1.83
C SER A 95 14.01 4.36 0.62
N ILE A 96 13.41 4.57 -0.55
CA ILE A 96 13.85 3.99 -1.81
C ILE A 96 14.63 5.06 -2.56
N VAL A 97 15.86 4.74 -2.93
CA VAL A 97 16.70 5.60 -3.76
C VAL A 97 16.92 4.93 -5.11
N VAL A 98 16.51 5.60 -6.16
CA VAL A 98 16.67 5.11 -7.55
C VAL A 98 17.63 6.02 -8.27
N SER A 99 18.75 5.50 -8.71
CA SER A 99 19.80 6.29 -9.34
C SER A 99 20.17 5.77 -10.73
N LEU A 100 20.53 6.67 -11.62
CA LEU A 100 21.13 6.36 -12.92
C LEU A 100 22.65 6.46 -12.76
N ILE A 101 23.34 5.33 -12.92
CA ILE A 101 24.78 5.22 -12.81
C ILE A 101 25.39 4.78 -14.12
N ASP A 102 26.66 5.13 -14.36
CA ASP A 102 27.46 4.58 -15.45
C ASP A 102 28.35 3.42 -14.97
N ASP A 103 28.95 2.71 -15.93
CA ASP A 103 29.85 1.58 -15.70
C ASP A 103 31.32 1.96 -15.60
N SER A 104 31.66 3.26 -15.61
CA SER A 104 33.02 3.76 -15.46
C SER A 104 33.64 3.40 -14.08
N ASP A 105 34.94 3.48 -13.95
CA ASP A 105 35.64 3.29 -12.68
C ASP A 105 35.25 4.35 -11.65
N GLN A 106 34.83 5.52 -12.11
CA GLN A 106 34.32 6.57 -11.27
C GLN A 106 32.88 6.27 -10.79
N ARG A 107 32.12 5.42 -11.51
CA ARG A 107 30.74 5.07 -11.22
C ARG A 107 29.91 6.29 -10.88
N GLN A 108 29.80 7.19 -11.86
CA GLN A 108 29.16 8.47 -11.67
C GLN A 108 27.64 8.32 -11.55
N ILE A 109 27.04 9.05 -10.61
CA ILE A 109 25.59 9.16 -10.49
C ILE A 109 25.14 10.35 -11.35
N HIS A 110 24.40 10.08 -12.43
CA HIS A 110 23.89 11.09 -13.36
C HIS A 110 22.69 11.83 -12.79
N SER A 111 21.74 11.09 -12.24
CA SER A 111 20.56 11.60 -11.53
C SER A 111 20.06 10.56 -10.56
N TYR A 112 19.26 11.00 -9.61
CA TYR A 112 18.56 10.11 -8.68
C TYR A 112 17.19 10.70 -8.32
N ASP A 113 16.33 9.84 -7.83
CA ASP A 113 15.08 10.19 -7.18
C ASP A 113 14.97 9.39 -5.88
N GLN A 114 14.37 9.99 -4.86
CA GLN A 114 14.16 9.36 -3.57
C GLN A 114 12.73 9.58 -3.14
N PHE A 115 12.08 8.52 -2.67
CA PHE A 115 10.73 8.59 -2.14
C PHE A 115 10.55 7.61 -0.97
N THR A 116 9.55 7.88 -0.16
CA THR A 116 9.10 6.98 0.90
C THR A 116 8.16 5.93 0.31
N TYR A 117 8.47 4.66 0.54
CA TYR A 117 7.59 3.55 0.25
C TYR A 117 6.92 3.04 1.51
N ILE A 118 5.63 2.89 1.45
CA ILE A 118 4.79 2.21 2.42
C ILE A 118 4.01 1.12 1.69
N TYR A 119 3.88 -0.03 2.35
CA TYR A 119 2.92 -1.02 1.91
C TYR A 119 1.50 -0.49 2.13
N ASN A 120 0.81 -0.23 1.04
CA ASN A 120 -0.59 0.16 1.06
C ASN A 120 -1.44 -1.04 0.64
N SER A 121 -2.58 -1.24 1.30
CA SER A 121 -3.56 -2.27 0.95
C SER A 121 -4.17 -2.08 -0.46
N TYR A 122 -4.02 -0.91 -1.06
CA TYR A 122 -4.35 -0.67 -2.47
C TYR A 122 -3.20 -1.15 -3.36
N CYS A 123 -3.30 -2.37 -3.85
CA CYS A 123 -2.23 -3.16 -4.47
C CYS A 123 -1.65 -2.63 -5.79
N ASP A 124 -2.30 -1.72 -6.46
CA ASP A 124 -1.91 -1.29 -7.81
C ASP A 124 -1.09 0.01 -7.85
N PHE A 125 -0.50 0.40 -6.71
CA PHE A 125 0.26 1.64 -6.70
C PHE A 125 1.61 1.46 -7.38
N LYS A 126 1.79 2.12 -8.53
CA LYS A 126 3.02 2.14 -9.32
C LYS A 126 3.75 3.45 -9.11
N TYR A 127 5.03 3.36 -8.81
CA TYR A 127 5.91 4.52 -8.69
C TYR A 127 6.57 4.82 -10.02
N TYR A 128 6.45 6.05 -10.47
CA TYR A 128 7.07 6.52 -11.73
C TYR A 128 8.27 7.39 -11.41
N VAL A 129 9.45 6.92 -11.78
CA VAL A 129 10.72 7.61 -11.55
C VAL A 129 11.30 8.03 -12.88
N HIS A 130 11.67 9.32 -13.00
CA HIS A 130 12.28 9.88 -14.19
C HIS A 130 13.75 10.17 -13.94
N LEU A 131 14.63 9.38 -14.53
CA LEU A 131 16.08 9.54 -14.43
C LEU A 131 16.61 10.23 -15.69
N ILE A 132 17.40 11.27 -15.48
CA ILE A 132 17.92 12.14 -16.55
C ILE A 132 19.42 11.97 -16.68
N TYR A 133 19.90 11.89 -17.91
CA TYR A 133 21.34 11.87 -18.19
C TYR A 133 21.97 13.22 -17.83
N ALA A 134 23.14 13.23 -17.20
CA ALA A 134 23.83 14.45 -16.80
C ALA A 134 24.31 15.27 -18.01
N HIS A 135 24.70 14.60 -19.09
CA HIS A 135 25.22 15.24 -20.31
C HIS A 135 24.16 15.30 -21.41
N ARG A 136 24.19 16.34 -22.20
CA ARG A 136 23.32 16.58 -23.38
C ARG A 136 24.19 16.90 -24.61
N PRO A 137 24.20 16.02 -25.63
CA PRO A 137 23.60 14.69 -25.68
C PRO A 137 24.31 13.72 -24.71
N LYS A 138 23.58 12.62 -24.34
CA LYS A 138 24.19 11.54 -23.54
C LYS A 138 25.34 10.87 -24.29
N ASN A 139 26.28 10.35 -23.53
CA ASN A 139 27.40 9.60 -24.12
C ASN A 139 26.96 8.18 -24.51
N LEU A 140 26.94 7.88 -25.82
CA LEU A 140 26.52 6.58 -26.33
C LEU A 140 27.58 5.48 -26.19
N SER A 141 28.82 5.84 -25.88
CA SER A 141 29.92 4.87 -25.66
C SER A 141 29.95 4.33 -24.23
N GLN A 142 29.16 4.90 -23.33
CA GLN A 142 29.02 4.45 -21.95
C GLN A 142 27.78 3.57 -21.78
N ASN A 143 27.93 2.51 -20.97
CA ASN A 143 26.79 1.73 -20.51
C ASN A 143 26.19 2.39 -19.24
N TYR A 144 24.90 2.33 -19.16
CA TYR A 144 24.16 2.89 -18.03
C TYR A 144 23.33 1.82 -17.33
N SER A 145 23.16 1.98 -16.05
CA SER A 145 22.32 1.09 -15.23
C SER A 145 21.46 1.87 -14.26
N ILE A 146 20.28 1.32 -13.96
CA ILE A 146 19.44 1.79 -12.87
C ILE A 146 19.88 1.01 -11.63
N HIS A 147 20.34 1.74 -10.61
CA HIS A 147 20.69 1.21 -9.30
C HIS A 147 19.64 1.63 -8.30
N ILE A 148 19.09 0.67 -7.56
CA ILE A 148 18.02 0.89 -6.58
C ILE A 148 18.51 0.43 -5.22
N ASP A 149 18.54 1.35 -4.25
CA ASP A 149 18.89 1.06 -2.86
C ASP A 149 17.64 1.13 -1.98
N ILE A 150 17.52 0.21 -1.04
CA ILE A 150 16.42 0.11 -0.09
C ILE A 150 16.96 0.28 1.32
N TYR A 151 16.43 1.28 2.05
CA TYR A 151 16.75 1.57 3.45
C TYR A 151 15.47 1.60 4.29
N GLU A 152 15.54 1.12 5.53
CA GLU A 152 14.51 1.40 6.53
C GLU A 152 14.53 2.88 6.88
N GLN A 153 13.42 3.58 6.78
CA GLN A 153 13.42 5.04 6.93
C GLN A 153 13.71 5.52 8.36
N HIS A 154 13.28 4.77 9.38
CA HIS A 154 13.52 5.14 10.78
C HIS A 154 14.95 4.91 11.25
N THR A 155 15.52 3.79 10.88
CA THR A 155 16.85 3.35 11.36
C THR A 155 17.95 3.62 10.37
N LEU A 156 17.60 3.91 9.11
CA LEU A 156 18.48 3.97 7.95
C LEU A 156 19.29 2.68 7.73
N ASN A 157 18.78 1.56 8.25
CA ASN A 157 19.37 0.25 8.01
C ASN A 157 19.19 -0.12 6.54
N TYR A 158 20.29 -0.52 5.92
CA TYR A 158 20.30 -0.97 4.55
C TYR A 158 19.68 -2.36 4.45
N ARG A 159 18.79 -2.57 3.44
CA ARG A 159 18.05 -3.83 3.22
C ARG A 159 18.51 -4.57 1.97
N GLY A 160 19.02 -3.88 0.97
CA GLY A 160 19.50 -4.49 -0.26
C GLY A 160 19.50 -3.54 -1.45
N SER A 161 20.08 -4.01 -2.54
CA SER A 161 20.13 -3.25 -3.80
C SER A 161 19.81 -4.11 -5.00
N TYR A 162 19.33 -3.44 -6.05
CA TYR A 162 19.03 -3.99 -7.37
C TYR A 162 19.81 -3.24 -8.45
N LEU A 163 20.23 -3.96 -9.48
CA LEU A 163 20.85 -3.38 -10.67
C LEU A 163 20.11 -3.83 -11.93
N PHE A 164 19.72 -2.87 -12.76
CA PHE A 164 19.08 -3.13 -14.04
C PHE A 164 19.80 -2.40 -15.15
N GLN A 165 20.31 -3.13 -16.12
CA GLN A 165 21.04 -2.56 -17.25
C GLN A 165 20.09 -1.84 -18.20
N VAL A 166 20.53 -0.70 -18.74
CA VAL A 166 19.83 0.06 -19.77
C VAL A 166 20.23 -0.45 -21.14
N VAL A 167 19.52 -1.48 -21.61
CA VAL A 167 19.86 -2.20 -22.86
C VAL A 167 19.76 -1.30 -24.09
N TYR A 168 18.75 -0.45 -24.17
CA TYR A 168 18.50 0.41 -25.34
C TYR A 168 18.90 1.86 -25.05
N SER A 169 20.19 2.06 -24.75
CA SER A 169 20.71 3.38 -24.40
C SER A 169 20.63 4.40 -25.56
N PHE A 170 20.43 3.97 -26.80
CA PHE A 170 20.26 4.85 -27.97
C PHE A 170 18.93 5.57 -28.01
N LEU A 171 17.87 5.04 -27.31
CA LEU A 171 16.56 5.65 -27.29
C LEU A 171 16.58 6.99 -26.52
N PRO A 172 15.95 8.04 -27.03
CA PRO A 172 15.86 9.31 -26.31
C PRO A 172 15.03 9.21 -25.03
N VAL A 173 14.02 8.34 -25.02
CA VAL A 173 13.19 8.00 -23.85
C VAL A 173 13.09 6.49 -23.76
N TYR A 174 13.64 5.93 -22.70
CA TYR A 174 13.55 4.50 -22.40
C TYR A 174 12.61 4.27 -21.24
N ARG A 175 11.69 3.31 -21.37
CA ARG A 175 10.74 2.94 -20.32
C ARG A 175 10.99 1.51 -19.88
N LEU A 176 11.04 1.30 -18.56
CA LEU A 176 11.31 0.00 -17.95
C LEU A 176 10.35 -0.22 -16.80
N ALA A 177 9.64 -1.36 -16.80
CA ALA A 177 8.78 -1.79 -15.69
C ALA A 177 9.52 -2.85 -14.86
N LEU A 178 9.58 -2.65 -13.55
CA LEU A 178 10.36 -3.47 -12.62
C LEU A 178 9.51 -3.89 -11.44
N ILE A 179 9.64 -5.15 -11.05
CA ILE A 179 9.09 -5.70 -9.81
C ILE A 179 10.25 -5.83 -8.83
N ILE A 180 10.15 -5.15 -7.69
CA ILE A 180 11.16 -5.08 -6.65
C ILE A 180 10.67 -5.84 -5.42
N GLN A 181 11.35 -6.91 -5.06
CA GLN A 181 11.10 -7.63 -3.81
C GLN A 181 11.77 -6.89 -2.66
N ILE A 182 11.05 -6.57 -1.58
CA ILE A 182 11.69 -6.05 -0.38
C ILE A 182 11.97 -7.23 0.54
N PRO A 183 13.27 -7.55 0.82
CA PRO A 183 13.63 -8.72 1.59
C PRO A 183 13.18 -8.61 3.06
N SER A 184 13.08 -9.76 3.72
CA SER A 184 12.78 -9.85 5.15
C SER A 184 13.88 -9.17 5.99
N LYS A 185 13.51 -8.65 7.16
CA LYS A 185 14.48 -8.10 8.13
C LYS A 185 15.50 -9.14 8.59
N TYR A 186 15.12 -10.40 8.60
CA TYR A 186 15.94 -11.52 9.05
C TYR A 186 16.78 -12.13 7.92
N GLU A 187 16.56 -11.72 6.68
CA GLU A 187 17.33 -12.18 5.55
C GLU A 187 18.72 -11.55 5.59
N GLN A 188 19.75 -12.40 5.56
CA GLN A 188 21.11 -11.91 5.56
C GLN A 188 21.42 -11.26 4.21
N ILE A 189 21.94 -10.05 4.24
CA ILE A 189 22.42 -9.38 3.05
C ILE A 189 23.60 -10.18 2.49
N PRO A 190 23.52 -10.67 1.25
CA PRO A 190 24.60 -11.43 0.68
C PRO A 190 25.88 -10.59 0.66
N SER A 191 26.88 -10.99 1.44
CA SER A 191 28.18 -10.36 1.46
C SER A 191 29.15 -11.13 0.61
N CYS A 192 30.11 -10.46 0.05
CA CYS A 192 31.13 -11.06 -0.78
C CYS A 192 32.51 -10.92 -0.13
N SER A 193 33.40 -11.86 -0.39
CA SER A 193 34.77 -11.85 0.13
C SER A 193 35.75 -11.05 -0.73
N ASN A 194 35.25 -10.21 -1.64
CA ASN A 194 36.10 -9.48 -2.57
C ASN A 194 36.81 -8.31 -1.87
N ARG A 195 38.15 -8.37 -1.84
CA ARG A 195 39.01 -7.33 -1.24
C ARG A 195 39.19 -6.08 -2.11
N GLN A 196 38.46 -5.94 -3.22
CA GLN A 196 38.59 -4.80 -4.14
C GLN A 196 37.93 -3.52 -3.62
N CYS A 197 37.06 -3.60 -2.61
CA CYS A 197 36.45 -2.41 -2.02
C CYS A 197 37.40 -1.78 -0.98
N HIS A 198 37.94 -0.59 -1.31
CA HIS A 198 38.90 0.08 -0.44
C HIS A 198 38.25 0.64 0.84
N GLN A 199 37.33 1.58 0.66
CA GLN A 199 36.61 2.25 1.77
C GLN A 199 35.11 1.98 1.67
N GLY A 200 34.74 0.70 1.78
CA GLY A 200 33.37 0.25 1.65
C GLY A 200 33.24 -1.23 1.95
N ARG A 201 32.04 -1.73 1.89
CA ARG A 201 31.74 -3.16 2.03
C ARG A 201 31.29 -3.74 0.71
N CYS A 202 31.70 -4.97 0.44
CA CYS A 202 31.28 -5.71 -0.74
C CYS A 202 29.88 -6.28 -0.51
N ILE A 203 28.95 -6.03 -1.43
CA ILE A 203 27.56 -6.49 -1.40
C ILE A 203 27.20 -7.11 -2.75
N GLN A 204 26.35 -8.15 -2.71
CA GLN A 204 25.78 -8.76 -3.91
C GLN A 204 24.42 -8.14 -4.21
N TYR A 205 24.10 -7.93 -5.49
CA TYR A 205 22.78 -7.49 -5.92
C TYR A 205 21.74 -8.60 -5.74
N LEU A 206 20.55 -8.23 -5.29
CA LEU A 206 19.45 -9.16 -5.00
C LEU A 206 18.89 -9.84 -6.26
N ASN A 207 18.99 -9.20 -7.42
CA ASN A 207 18.51 -9.72 -8.70
C ASN A 207 19.61 -10.33 -9.58
N SER A 208 20.80 -10.55 -9.04
CA SER A 208 21.90 -11.08 -9.83
C SER A 208 21.89 -12.59 -9.89
N SER A 209 21.77 -13.15 -11.09
CA SER A 209 21.95 -14.59 -11.35
C SER A 209 23.44 -14.99 -11.47
N GLN A 210 24.34 -14.03 -11.63
CA GLN A 210 25.78 -14.25 -11.89
C GLN A 210 26.68 -13.76 -10.76
N ASN A 211 26.13 -13.59 -9.53
CA ASN A 211 26.86 -13.05 -8.39
C ASN A 211 27.49 -11.65 -8.67
N GLU A 212 26.80 -10.81 -9.42
CA GLU A 212 27.23 -9.43 -9.62
C GLU A 212 27.32 -8.72 -8.28
N ILE A 213 28.46 -8.11 -8.03
CA ILE A 213 28.80 -7.47 -6.78
C ILE A 213 29.03 -5.98 -6.96
N PHE A 214 28.84 -5.23 -5.88
CA PHE A 214 29.23 -3.83 -5.85
C PHE A 214 29.84 -3.45 -4.50
N CYS A 215 30.63 -2.38 -4.53
CA CYS A 215 31.15 -1.79 -3.32
C CYS A 215 30.17 -0.73 -2.81
N GLN A 216 29.55 -0.96 -1.67
CA GLN A 216 28.80 0.06 -0.94
C GLN A 216 29.79 0.90 -0.15
N CYS A 217 30.03 2.12 -0.62
CA CYS A 217 31.03 2.99 -0.04
C CYS A 217 30.61 3.57 1.31
N PHE A 218 31.60 3.77 2.19
CA PHE A 218 31.38 4.51 3.43
C PHE A 218 31.15 6.00 3.12
N PRO A 219 30.43 6.73 4.00
CA PRO A 219 30.20 8.17 3.82
C PRO A 219 31.50 8.93 3.51
N GLY A 220 31.46 9.80 2.50
CA GLY A 220 32.64 10.54 2.04
C GLY A 220 33.52 9.81 1.01
N TRP A 221 33.10 8.62 0.58
CA TRP A 221 33.80 7.85 -0.46
C TRP A 221 32.87 7.49 -1.61
N SER A 222 33.42 7.47 -2.81
CA SER A 222 32.70 7.17 -4.05
C SER A 222 33.58 6.39 -5.04
N GLY A 223 33.04 6.13 -6.22
CA GLY A 223 33.68 5.33 -7.27
C GLY A 223 33.38 3.84 -7.14
N ARG A 224 33.66 3.09 -8.21
CA ARG A 224 33.35 1.66 -8.30
C ARG A 224 33.97 0.83 -7.18
N TYR A 225 35.16 1.24 -6.70
CA TYR A 225 35.91 0.55 -5.64
C TYR A 225 36.03 1.37 -4.36
N CYS A 226 35.24 2.44 -4.19
CA CYS A 226 35.27 3.33 -3.01
C CYS A 226 36.64 3.94 -2.74
N HIS A 227 37.35 4.38 -3.75
CA HIS A 227 38.72 4.94 -3.68
C HIS A 227 38.74 6.47 -3.85
N ILE A 228 37.63 7.08 -4.28
CA ILE A 228 37.52 8.51 -4.54
C ILE A 228 36.93 9.18 -3.32
N ARG A 229 37.70 10.08 -2.70
CA ARG A 229 37.24 10.86 -1.55
C ARG A 229 36.45 12.09 -2.00
N TYR A 230 35.33 12.36 -1.35
CA TYR A 230 34.56 13.60 -1.52
C TYR A 230 34.02 14.12 -0.20
N GLU A 231 33.62 15.40 -0.17
CA GLU A 231 32.99 15.98 1.01
C GLU A 231 31.47 15.70 1.04
N CYS A 232 31.02 15.02 2.06
CA CYS A 232 29.59 14.75 2.28
C CYS A 232 28.93 15.92 2.99
N ASN A 233 28.00 16.58 2.31
CA ASN A 233 27.25 17.74 2.81
C ASN A 233 25.82 17.40 3.24
N CYS A 234 25.56 16.16 3.72
CA CYS A 234 24.28 15.71 4.22
C CYS A 234 24.08 16.09 5.69
N ALA A 235 22.83 16.12 6.15
CA ALA A 235 22.53 16.28 7.58
C ALA A 235 23.20 15.17 8.41
N TRP A 236 23.61 15.47 9.64
CA TRP A 236 24.36 14.55 10.50
C TRP A 236 23.68 13.20 10.77
N ASN A 237 22.35 13.15 10.70
CA ASN A 237 21.53 11.96 10.94
C ASN A 237 21.06 11.28 9.64
N SER A 238 21.63 11.63 8.50
CA SER A 238 21.34 11.04 7.19
C SER A 238 22.49 10.16 6.69
N VAL A 239 22.23 9.29 5.73
CA VAL A 239 23.27 8.46 5.11
C VAL A 239 23.69 9.09 3.78
N CYS A 240 25.00 9.25 3.62
CA CYS A 240 25.61 9.73 2.38
C CYS A 240 26.02 8.55 1.50
N ILE A 241 25.41 8.41 0.34
CA ILE A 241 25.59 7.21 -0.51
C ILE A 241 26.42 7.45 -1.79
N GLY A 242 26.78 8.69 -2.05
CA GLY A 242 27.57 9.04 -3.24
C GLY A 242 27.51 10.51 -3.59
N GLN A 243 28.03 10.83 -4.77
CA GLN A 243 28.08 12.17 -5.31
C GLN A 243 27.56 12.18 -6.76
N LEU A 244 26.76 13.19 -7.07
CA LEU A 244 26.34 13.46 -8.47
C LEU A 244 27.50 13.99 -9.30
N THR A 245 27.40 13.86 -10.61
CA THR A 245 28.31 14.52 -11.58
C THR A 245 28.44 16.04 -11.35
N SER A 246 27.43 16.67 -10.73
CA SER A 246 27.45 18.09 -10.35
C SER A 246 28.11 18.38 -9.00
N ASN A 247 28.87 17.48 -8.43
CA ASN A 247 29.54 17.55 -7.13
C ASN A 247 28.61 17.72 -5.93
N ARG A 248 27.30 17.41 -6.05
CA ARG A 248 26.37 17.41 -4.94
C ARG A 248 26.26 16.03 -4.32
N SER A 249 26.27 15.96 -2.98
CA SER A 249 26.09 14.70 -2.26
C SER A 249 24.69 14.13 -2.47
N VAL A 250 24.60 12.82 -2.53
CA VAL A 250 23.35 12.08 -2.51
C VAL A 250 23.09 11.60 -1.10
N CYS A 251 22.03 12.10 -0.49
CA CYS A 251 21.70 11.89 0.93
C CYS A 251 20.44 11.05 1.05
N VAL A 252 20.47 10.00 1.87
CA VAL A 252 19.27 9.24 2.27
C VAL A 252 18.71 9.90 3.53
N CYS A 253 17.51 10.43 3.42
CA CYS A 253 16.87 11.16 4.51
C CYS A 253 16.18 10.21 5.50
N PRO A 254 16.37 10.45 6.81
CA PRO A 254 15.62 9.74 7.83
C PRO A 254 14.16 10.22 7.88
N TYR A 255 13.37 9.53 8.68
CA TYR A 255 11.96 9.84 8.91
C TYR A 255 11.73 11.31 9.28
N LEU A 256 10.71 11.94 8.70
CA LEU A 256 10.36 13.35 8.83
C LEU A 256 11.44 14.35 8.37
N ARG A 257 12.43 13.91 7.62
CA ARG A 257 13.40 14.78 6.99
C ARG A 257 13.32 14.70 5.48
N TYR A 258 13.49 15.82 4.81
CA TYR A 258 13.42 15.87 3.35
C TYR A 258 14.37 16.95 2.77
N GLY A 259 14.38 17.05 1.44
CA GLY A 259 15.25 17.93 0.68
C GLY A 259 16.61 17.30 0.34
N PRO A 260 17.38 17.90 -0.58
CA PRO A 260 18.60 17.30 -1.13
C PRO A 260 19.69 16.99 -0.09
N ARG A 261 19.67 17.68 1.06
CA ARG A 261 20.63 17.52 2.16
C ARG A 261 19.98 17.02 3.44
N CYS A 262 18.69 16.65 3.40
CA CYS A 262 17.90 16.22 4.57
C CYS A 262 17.83 17.25 5.72
N LEU A 263 17.94 18.54 5.41
CA LEU A 263 17.93 19.61 6.42
C LEU A 263 16.52 20.08 6.75
N LEU A 264 15.57 19.89 5.86
CA LEU A 264 14.19 20.31 6.06
C LEU A 264 13.44 19.29 6.91
N THR A 265 12.60 19.78 7.82
CA THR A 265 11.78 18.94 8.72
C THR A 265 10.32 19.05 8.32
N ASP A 266 9.64 17.94 8.26
CA ASP A 266 8.20 17.88 8.06
C ASP A 266 7.49 17.81 9.43
N ASN A 267 6.70 18.84 9.72
CA ASN A 267 5.92 18.94 10.96
C ASN A 267 4.42 18.66 10.74
N SER A 268 3.99 18.38 9.51
CA SER A 268 2.57 18.14 9.17
C SER A 268 1.98 16.95 9.90
N CYS A 269 2.83 16.02 10.27
CA CYS A 269 2.51 14.75 10.91
C CYS A 269 2.50 14.79 12.45
N GLN A 270 2.85 15.87 13.09
CA GLN A 270 3.10 15.86 14.54
C GLN A 270 1.82 15.63 15.34
N GLY A 271 1.76 14.52 16.10
CA GLY A 271 0.65 14.19 17.00
C GLY A 271 -0.66 13.76 16.31
N GLN A 272 -0.64 13.49 15.02
CA GLN A 272 -1.86 13.13 14.28
C GLN A 272 -2.29 11.67 14.50
N CYS A 273 -1.35 10.73 14.61
CA CYS A 273 -1.67 9.32 14.77
C CYS A 273 -1.76 8.91 16.25
N GLN A 274 -2.79 8.15 16.59
CA GLN A 274 -3.03 7.64 17.93
C GLN A 274 -2.36 6.26 18.15
N ASN A 275 -2.37 5.79 19.39
CA ASN A 275 -1.96 4.42 19.78
C ASN A 275 -0.58 3.99 19.25
N GLY A 276 0.35 4.94 19.07
CA GLY A 276 1.70 4.66 18.58
C GLY A 276 1.78 4.45 17.06
N GLY A 277 0.76 4.86 16.32
CA GLY A 277 0.79 4.88 14.86
C GLY A 277 1.87 5.79 14.31
N THR A 278 2.50 5.38 13.22
CA THR A 278 3.51 6.16 12.51
C THR A 278 2.85 7.03 11.45
N CYS A 279 3.00 8.33 11.56
CA CYS A 279 2.42 9.28 10.61
C CYS A 279 3.30 9.41 9.37
N ILE A 280 2.70 9.42 8.20
CA ILE A 280 3.36 9.59 6.92
C ILE A 280 2.76 10.82 6.26
N SER A 281 3.61 11.79 5.99
CA SER A 281 3.22 12.96 5.22
C SER A 281 3.02 12.58 3.76
N LEU A 282 1.86 12.90 3.23
CA LEU A 282 1.51 12.71 1.84
C LEU A 282 1.37 14.08 1.17
N ASP A 283 1.67 14.13 -0.13
CA ASP A 283 1.43 15.35 -0.88
C ASP A 283 -0.08 15.68 -0.88
N TYR A 284 -0.40 16.94 -0.66
CA TYR A 284 -1.77 17.48 -0.56
C TYR A 284 -2.69 17.10 -1.73
N ILE A 285 -2.12 16.66 -2.84
CA ILE A 285 -2.85 16.29 -4.07
C ILE A 285 -3.39 14.86 -4.00
N SER A 286 -2.82 14.01 -3.15
CA SER A 286 -3.16 12.58 -3.07
C SER A 286 -4.27 12.29 -2.05
N THR A 287 -4.39 13.11 -1.01
CA THR A 287 -5.40 12.93 0.05
C THR A 287 -5.93 14.26 0.55
N SER A 288 -7.20 14.29 0.97
CA SER A 288 -7.84 15.47 1.53
C SER A 288 -7.23 15.96 2.85
N HIS A 289 -6.39 15.15 3.49
CA HIS A 289 -5.86 15.40 4.84
C HIS A 289 -4.34 15.59 4.91
N GLY A 290 -3.60 15.32 3.82
CA GLY A 290 -2.15 15.55 3.74
C GLY A 290 -1.27 14.58 4.53
N PHE A 291 -1.84 13.58 5.23
CA PHE A 291 -1.10 12.54 5.94
C PHE A 291 -1.84 11.20 5.93
N GLU A 292 -1.11 10.12 6.22
CA GLU A 292 -1.60 8.76 6.43
C GLU A 292 -0.95 8.18 7.67
N CYS A 293 -1.70 7.37 8.44
CA CYS A 293 -1.18 6.71 9.63
C CYS A 293 -0.93 5.23 9.36
N LEU A 294 0.32 4.79 9.54
CA LEU A 294 0.66 3.39 9.58
C LEU A 294 0.38 2.84 10.99
N CYS A 295 -0.68 2.09 11.13
CA CYS A 295 -1.10 1.60 12.43
C CYS A 295 -0.23 0.41 12.91
N PRO A 296 0.12 0.36 14.20
CA PRO A 296 0.77 -0.80 14.78
C PRO A 296 -0.19 -2.00 14.82
N LYS A 297 0.37 -3.20 15.03
CA LYS A 297 -0.42 -4.42 15.13
C LYS A 297 -1.48 -4.30 16.22
N GLY A 298 -2.72 -4.60 15.88
CA GLY A 298 -3.87 -4.55 16.78
C GLY A 298 -4.63 -3.23 16.76
N TYR A 299 -4.30 -2.34 15.84
CA TYR A 299 -5.02 -1.08 15.64
C TYR A 299 -5.29 -0.83 14.15
N HIS A 300 -6.41 -0.16 13.87
CA HIS A 300 -6.81 0.29 12.54
C HIS A 300 -7.53 1.65 12.63
N GLY A 301 -8.00 2.15 11.49
CA GLY A 301 -8.63 3.46 11.38
C GLY A 301 -7.71 4.51 10.77
N TYR A 302 -8.28 5.66 10.44
CA TYR A 302 -7.56 6.72 9.75
C TYR A 302 -6.39 7.30 10.56
N VAL A 303 -6.59 7.42 11.87
CA VAL A 303 -5.57 7.87 12.84
C VAL A 303 -5.18 6.77 13.83
N CYS A 304 -5.44 5.49 13.50
CA CYS A 304 -5.22 4.33 14.35
C CYS A 304 -6.06 4.35 15.64
N GLU A 305 -7.25 4.91 15.58
CA GLU A 305 -8.14 5.11 16.72
C GLU A 305 -8.89 3.85 17.17
N TYR A 306 -9.03 2.85 16.29
CA TYR A 306 -9.77 1.64 16.56
C TYR A 306 -8.87 0.45 16.87
N LEU A 307 -9.35 -0.43 17.77
CA LEU A 307 -8.70 -1.69 18.09
C LEU A 307 -9.15 -2.81 17.14
N ASP A 308 -8.23 -3.66 16.71
CA ASP A 308 -8.55 -4.88 15.96
C ASP A 308 -9.26 -5.90 16.86
N TYR A 309 -10.19 -6.63 16.28
CA TYR A 309 -10.89 -7.74 16.93
C TYR A 309 -10.11 -9.05 16.76
N ASN A 310 -10.05 -9.84 17.82
CA ASN A 310 -9.57 -11.21 17.79
C ASN A 310 -10.74 -12.14 18.08
N ILE A 311 -11.19 -12.91 17.10
CA ILE A 311 -12.32 -13.84 17.25
C ILE A 311 -11.75 -15.26 17.27
N SER A 312 -11.82 -15.91 18.44
CA SER A 312 -11.43 -17.30 18.61
C SER A 312 -12.67 -18.18 18.60
N LEU A 313 -12.79 -19.02 17.59
CA LEU A 313 -13.91 -19.96 17.44
C LEU A 313 -13.45 -21.37 17.81
N ILE A 314 -14.18 -22.03 18.69
CA ILE A 314 -13.92 -23.38 19.16
C ILE A 314 -15.10 -24.25 18.77
N PHE A 315 -14.88 -25.28 17.95
CA PHE A 315 -15.96 -26.14 17.45
C PHE A 315 -16.16 -27.38 18.32
N ASP A 316 -17.42 -27.63 18.68
CA ASP A 316 -17.81 -28.84 19.40
C ASP A 316 -17.53 -30.11 18.56
N ARG A 317 -17.30 -31.24 19.27
CA ARG A 317 -16.98 -32.52 18.65
C ARG A 317 -18.12 -33.09 17.81
N THR A 318 -19.36 -32.68 18.07
CA THR A 318 -20.57 -33.11 17.32
C THR A 318 -20.63 -32.52 15.93
N ILE A 319 -19.90 -31.45 15.64
CA ILE A 319 -19.86 -30.81 14.31
C ILE A 319 -18.80 -31.48 13.46
N GLN A 320 -19.18 -32.02 12.30
CA GLN A 320 -18.23 -32.48 11.30
C GLN A 320 -17.64 -31.27 10.55
N LEU A 321 -16.33 -31.09 10.71
CA LEU A 321 -15.61 -29.97 10.10
C LEU A 321 -14.94 -30.42 8.80
N PRO A 322 -15.12 -29.68 7.70
CA PRO A 322 -14.31 -29.84 6.50
C PRO A 322 -12.91 -29.22 6.73
N GLU A 323 -12.01 -29.41 5.77
CA GLU A 323 -10.69 -28.79 5.80
C GLU A 323 -10.76 -27.26 5.73
N THR A 324 -11.82 -26.72 5.09
CA THR A 324 -12.04 -25.28 4.92
C THR A 324 -13.47 -24.90 5.25
N ILE A 325 -13.64 -23.73 5.84
CA ILE A 325 -14.93 -23.12 6.13
C ILE A 325 -14.98 -21.70 5.56
N LEU A 326 -16.18 -21.22 5.29
CA LEU A 326 -16.43 -19.81 4.95
C LEU A 326 -16.91 -19.06 6.19
N ILE A 327 -16.39 -17.86 6.36
CA ILE A 327 -16.74 -16.97 7.47
C ILE A 327 -17.29 -15.69 6.87
N HIS A 328 -18.50 -15.35 7.23
CA HIS A 328 -19.24 -14.22 6.71
C HIS A 328 -19.32 -13.14 7.78
N PHE A 329 -18.76 -11.97 7.51
CA PHE A 329 -18.92 -10.76 8.31
C PHE A 329 -20.01 -9.92 7.69
N VAL A 330 -21.03 -9.62 8.44
CA VAL A 330 -22.17 -8.84 7.98
C VAL A 330 -22.25 -7.52 8.71
N THR A 331 -22.34 -6.45 7.93
CA THR A 331 -22.54 -5.09 8.41
C THR A 331 -23.89 -4.59 7.93
N LEU A 332 -24.72 -4.14 8.85
CA LEU A 332 -26.03 -3.57 8.58
C LEU A 332 -25.90 -2.05 8.47
N ASN A 333 -26.06 -1.52 7.29
CA ASN A 333 -26.20 -0.09 7.04
C ASN A 333 -27.68 0.24 6.82
N ARG A 334 -28.07 1.51 6.98
CA ARG A 334 -29.48 1.92 6.89
C ARG A 334 -30.17 1.53 5.58
N GLU A 335 -29.42 1.39 4.49
CA GLU A 335 -29.96 1.14 3.15
C GLU A 335 -29.48 -0.20 2.55
N ASN A 336 -28.39 -0.77 3.06
CA ASN A 336 -27.76 -1.96 2.49
C ASN A 336 -27.26 -2.93 3.57
N VAL A 337 -27.19 -4.19 3.19
CA VAL A 337 -26.53 -5.25 3.96
C VAL A 337 -25.23 -5.59 3.25
N ASP A 338 -24.10 -5.21 3.84
CA ASP A 338 -22.79 -5.52 3.30
C ASP A 338 -22.28 -6.83 3.90
N ARG A 339 -21.83 -7.74 3.04
CA ARG A 339 -21.31 -9.04 3.44
C ARG A 339 -19.92 -9.24 2.87
N LEU A 340 -18.94 -9.37 3.76
CA LEU A 340 -17.61 -9.80 3.39
C LEU A 340 -17.41 -11.26 3.79
N THR A 341 -16.91 -12.07 2.87
CA THR A 341 -16.69 -13.50 3.09
C THR A 341 -15.23 -13.83 2.95
N ILE A 342 -14.68 -14.47 3.97
CA ILE A 342 -13.34 -15.04 3.94
C ILE A 342 -13.39 -16.56 4.07
N PHE A 343 -12.43 -17.28 3.51
CA PHE A 343 -12.25 -18.68 3.82
C PHE A 343 -11.17 -18.86 4.89
N GLN A 344 -11.32 -19.89 5.67
CA GLN A 344 -10.36 -20.27 6.71
C GLN A 344 -10.10 -21.77 6.66
N THR A 345 -8.82 -22.14 6.58
CA THR A 345 -8.40 -23.55 6.67
C THR A 345 -8.36 -23.97 8.14
N ILE A 346 -8.94 -25.12 8.43
CA ILE A 346 -8.92 -25.73 9.77
C ILE A 346 -7.72 -26.67 9.84
N PRO A 347 -6.74 -26.42 10.73
CA PRO A 347 -5.59 -27.31 10.88
C PRO A 347 -6.03 -28.72 11.28
N PHE A 348 -5.43 -29.72 10.66
CA PHE A 348 -5.71 -31.13 10.99
C PHE A 348 -5.54 -31.38 12.50
N ARG A 349 -6.53 -32.01 13.13
CA ARG A 349 -6.65 -32.24 14.58
C ARG A 349 -6.93 -30.99 15.44
N ASN A 350 -6.97 -29.80 14.90
CA ASN A 350 -7.35 -28.60 15.64
C ASN A 350 -8.84 -28.31 15.41
N ARG A 351 -9.54 -27.99 16.48
CA ARG A 351 -10.96 -27.62 16.42
C ARG A 351 -11.16 -26.15 16.84
N SER A 352 -10.11 -25.36 16.77
CA SER A 352 -10.14 -23.92 17.04
C SER A 352 -9.45 -23.15 15.94
N ILE A 353 -10.00 -21.99 15.64
CA ILE A 353 -9.43 -21.02 14.71
C ILE A 353 -9.39 -19.65 15.36
N LEU A 354 -8.38 -18.87 15.03
CA LEU A 354 -8.23 -17.48 15.45
C LEU A 354 -8.31 -16.58 14.21
N ILE A 355 -9.26 -15.65 14.23
CA ILE A 355 -9.50 -14.69 13.16
C ILE A 355 -9.09 -13.32 13.68
N HIS A 356 -8.27 -12.62 12.91
CA HIS A 356 -7.94 -11.21 13.11
C HIS A 356 -8.79 -10.38 12.17
N TRP A 357 -9.56 -9.44 12.71
CA TRP A 357 -10.50 -8.66 11.95
C TRP A 357 -10.43 -7.18 12.32
N SER A 358 -10.33 -6.31 11.33
CA SER A 358 -10.15 -4.88 11.52
C SER A 358 -11.36 -4.03 11.14
N ASP A 359 -12.31 -4.58 10.38
CA ASP A 359 -13.50 -3.84 9.98
C ASP A 359 -14.65 -3.97 10.99
N ARG A 360 -15.62 -3.06 10.93
CA ARG A 360 -16.85 -3.16 11.72
C ARG A 360 -17.71 -4.30 11.20
N TYR A 361 -18.40 -4.98 12.09
CA TYR A 361 -19.41 -5.97 11.77
C TYR A 361 -20.54 -5.92 12.80
N ASN A 362 -21.74 -6.31 12.42
CA ASN A 362 -22.85 -6.47 13.36
C ASN A 362 -22.97 -7.92 13.82
N PHE A 363 -22.70 -8.87 12.93
CA PHE A 363 -22.66 -10.27 13.32
C PHE A 363 -21.78 -11.08 12.37
N VAL A 364 -21.35 -12.25 12.86
CA VAL A 364 -20.50 -13.20 12.13
C VAL A 364 -21.20 -14.54 12.12
N PHE A 365 -21.30 -15.15 10.96
CA PHE A 365 -21.73 -16.53 10.84
C PHE A 365 -20.79 -17.34 9.98
N ILE A 366 -20.83 -18.66 10.15
CA ILE A 366 -19.92 -19.61 9.54
C ILE A 366 -20.75 -20.52 8.61
N GLU A 367 -20.29 -20.71 7.41
CA GLU A 367 -20.78 -21.74 6.49
C GLU A 367 -19.79 -22.90 6.50
N ILE A 368 -20.22 -24.04 7.05
CA ILE A 368 -19.37 -25.24 7.20
C ILE A 368 -19.47 -26.13 5.95
N TRP A 369 -20.70 -26.38 5.50
CA TRP A 369 -21.02 -27.08 4.27
C TRP A 369 -21.99 -26.21 3.48
N LYS A 370 -22.09 -26.41 2.19
CA LYS A 370 -23.00 -25.64 1.37
C LYS A 370 -24.40 -25.58 2.03
N GLN A 371 -24.84 -24.34 2.34
CA GLN A 371 -26.11 -24.02 3.01
C GLN A 371 -26.24 -24.53 4.47
N SER A 372 -25.13 -24.83 5.14
CA SER A 372 -25.13 -25.17 6.58
C SER A 372 -24.47 -24.04 7.37
N TYR A 373 -25.29 -23.16 7.92
CA TYR A 373 -24.85 -21.93 8.58
C TYR A 373 -24.91 -22.05 10.10
N TYR A 374 -23.91 -21.47 10.78
CA TYR A 374 -23.81 -21.41 12.24
C TYR A 374 -23.55 -19.97 12.67
N LEU A 375 -24.39 -19.43 13.57
CA LEU A 375 -24.16 -18.10 14.14
C LEU A 375 -23.00 -18.14 15.11
N ALA A 376 -21.96 -17.35 14.83
CA ALA A 376 -20.75 -17.29 15.64
C ALA A 376 -20.79 -16.15 16.65
N VAL A 377 -20.92 -14.92 16.18
CA VAL A 377 -20.83 -13.72 17.02
C VAL A 377 -21.92 -12.73 16.65
N ILE A 378 -22.50 -12.09 17.64
CA ILE A 378 -23.32 -10.88 17.48
C ILE A 378 -22.57 -9.77 18.22
N GLU A 379 -22.35 -8.64 17.57
CA GLU A 379 -21.70 -7.50 18.18
C GLU A 379 -22.54 -6.98 19.33
N THR A 380 -21.94 -6.89 20.51
CA THR A 380 -22.56 -6.25 21.68
C THR A 380 -22.08 -4.80 21.75
N SER A 381 -22.85 -3.95 22.38
CA SER A 381 -22.61 -2.51 22.52
C SER A 381 -21.26 -2.12 23.16
N LEU A 382 -20.50 -3.07 23.67
CA LEU A 382 -19.14 -2.88 24.18
C LEU A 382 -18.15 -3.69 23.33
N PRO A 383 -17.27 -3.04 22.58
CA PRO A 383 -16.27 -3.73 21.75
C PRO A 383 -15.29 -4.51 22.64
N GLN A 384 -15.35 -5.83 22.57
CA GLN A 384 -14.39 -6.70 23.24
C GLN A 384 -13.23 -7.01 22.27
N ARG A 385 -12.00 -6.73 22.70
CA ARG A 385 -10.80 -6.98 21.91
C ARG A 385 -10.61 -8.44 21.54
N THR A 386 -11.00 -9.35 22.41
CA THR A 386 -10.90 -10.79 22.19
C THR A 386 -12.24 -11.44 22.51
N ILE A 387 -12.84 -12.06 21.52
CA ILE A 387 -14.08 -12.80 21.62
C ILE A 387 -13.74 -14.27 21.50
N VAL A 388 -14.06 -15.06 22.52
CA VAL A 388 -13.94 -16.52 22.49
C VAL A 388 -15.32 -17.11 22.43
N LYS A 389 -15.64 -17.85 21.37
CA LYS A 389 -16.95 -18.44 21.16
C LYS A 389 -16.87 -19.93 20.87
N SER A 390 -17.63 -20.71 21.64
CA SER A 390 -17.86 -22.12 21.36
C SER A 390 -19.02 -22.28 20.39
N ILE A 391 -18.81 -23.00 19.31
CA ILE A 391 -19.79 -23.29 18.28
C ILE A 391 -20.27 -24.73 18.46
N ASN A 392 -21.55 -24.90 18.69
CA ASN A 392 -22.19 -26.19 18.91
C ASN A 392 -23.49 -26.31 18.07
N SER A 393 -24.25 -27.38 18.24
CA SER A 393 -25.47 -27.63 17.48
C SER A 393 -26.57 -26.58 17.68
N SER A 394 -26.60 -25.85 18.81
CA SER A 394 -27.59 -24.78 19.05
C SER A 394 -27.30 -23.52 18.23
N ASN A 395 -26.07 -23.35 17.78
CA ASN A 395 -25.71 -22.25 16.89
C ASN A 395 -26.14 -22.47 15.44
N HIS A 396 -26.64 -23.65 15.08
CA HIS A 396 -27.02 -24.01 13.73
C HIS A 396 -28.28 -23.27 13.27
N CYS A 397 -28.16 -22.44 12.24
CA CYS A 397 -29.26 -21.72 11.62
C CYS A 397 -29.99 -22.63 10.65
N ARG A 398 -31.12 -23.19 11.08
CA ARG A 398 -31.89 -24.16 10.28
C ARG A 398 -32.71 -23.46 9.21
N HIS A 399 -32.98 -24.16 8.12
CA HIS A 399 -33.91 -23.68 7.10
C HIS A 399 -35.34 -23.64 7.67
N VAL A 400 -36.10 -22.59 7.34
CA VAL A 400 -37.46 -22.32 7.86
C VAL A 400 -38.42 -23.50 7.69
N ASN A 401 -38.33 -24.25 6.59
CA ASN A 401 -39.18 -25.41 6.31
C ASN A 401 -39.04 -26.54 7.34
N ARG A 402 -37.97 -26.56 8.13
CA ARG A 402 -37.77 -27.50 9.25
C ARG A 402 -38.29 -27.00 10.59
N LEU A 403 -38.71 -25.75 10.65
CA LEU A 403 -39.12 -25.06 11.90
C LEU A 403 -40.63 -24.76 11.94
N VAL A 404 -41.27 -24.72 10.80
CA VAL A 404 -42.72 -24.50 10.67
C VAL A 404 -43.43 -25.78 10.25
N ASN A 405 -44.79 -25.82 10.44
CA ASN A 405 -45.58 -26.94 9.95
C ASN A 405 -45.63 -26.95 8.40
N GLN A 406 -45.99 -28.10 7.84
CA GLN A 406 -46.01 -28.30 6.40
C GLN A 406 -46.90 -27.30 5.65
N THR A 407 -48.06 -26.96 6.23
CA THR A 407 -48.97 -25.96 5.65
C THR A 407 -48.34 -24.60 5.48
N ILE A 408 -47.60 -24.14 6.51
CA ILE A 408 -46.89 -22.84 6.45
C ILE A 408 -45.69 -22.94 5.51
N ALA A 409 -44.99 -24.08 5.46
CA ALA A 409 -43.84 -24.29 4.56
C ALA A 409 -44.26 -24.19 3.10
N GLU A 410 -45.45 -24.57 2.74
CA GLU A 410 -46.01 -24.52 1.37
C GLU A 410 -46.49 -23.10 0.96
N TYR A 411 -46.60 -22.16 1.89
CA TYR A 411 -46.99 -20.79 1.55
C TYR A 411 -45.92 -20.12 0.68
N SER A 412 -46.38 -19.16 -0.14
CA SER A 412 -45.48 -18.28 -0.86
C SER A 412 -44.61 -17.52 0.15
N PHE A 413 -43.41 -17.11 -0.28
CA PHE A 413 -42.41 -16.39 0.54
C PHE A 413 -43.02 -15.26 1.38
N VAL A 414 -43.80 -14.36 0.76
CA VAL A 414 -44.42 -13.21 1.42
C VAL A 414 -45.42 -13.62 2.49
N HIS A 415 -46.19 -14.69 2.27
CA HIS A 415 -47.12 -15.22 3.25
C HIS A 415 -46.43 -15.91 4.42
N ARG A 416 -45.37 -16.66 4.15
CA ARG A 416 -44.59 -17.39 5.13
C ARG A 416 -43.88 -16.45 6.10
N MET A 417 -43.39 -15.29 5.66
CA MET A 417 -42.73 -14.28 6.48
C MET A 417 -43.61 -13.82 7.66
N LYS A 418 -44.91 -13.79 7.50
CA LYS A 418 -45.86 -13.40 8.57
C LYS A 418 -45.77 -14.30 9.81
N PHE A 419 -45.25 -15.50 9.67
CA PHE A 419 -45.13 -16.52 10.72
C PHE A 419 -43.74 -16.59 11.35
N TYR A 420 -42.76 -15.82 10.88
CA TYR A 420 -41.38 -15.91 11.34
C TYR A 420 -41.22 -15.51 12.81
N HIS A 421 -42.03 -14.54 13.31
CA HIS A 421 -42.05 -14.19 14.71
C HIS A 421 -42.46 -15.38 15.63
N GLN A 422 -43.28 -16.33 15.14
CA GLN A 422 -43.68 -17.51 15.90
C GLN A 422 -42.54 -18.49 16.12
N ILE A 423 -41.56 -18.54 15.19
CA ILE A 423 -40.39 -19.38 15.34
C ILE A 423 -39.57 -18.91 16.55
N CYS A 424 -39.33 -17.62 16.67
CA CYS A 424 -38.57 -17.05 17.78
C CYS A 424 -39.34 -17.03 19.10
N SER A 425 -40.69 -16.97 19.06
CA SER A 425 -41.56 -16.94 20.25
C SER A 425 -41.80 -18.32 20.87
N ARG A 426 -41.85 -19.38 20.04
CA ARG A 426 -42.16 -20.77 20.47
C ARG A 426 -40.98 -21.52 21.02
N SER A 427 -39.77 -21.07 20.71
CA SER A 427 -38.59 -21.79 21.14
C SER A 427 -38.24 -21.39 22.58
N THR A 428 -38.30 -22.35 23.47
CA THR A 428 -37.57 -22.33 24.71
C THR A 428 -36.09 -22.20 24.41
N ASN A 429 -35.59 -20.99 24.34
CA ASN A 429 -34.16 -20.58 24.29
C ASN A 429 -33.17 -21.24 23.30
N ASP A 430 -33.60 -22.07 22.34
CA ASP A 430 -32.69 -22.90 21.56
C ASP A 430 -32.44 -22.43 20.10
N ILE A 431 -33.28 -21.53 19.58
CA ILE A 431 -33.11 -21.04 18.19
C ILE A 431 -32.57 -19.63 18.21
N LEU A 432 -31.30 -19.49 17.80
CA LEU A 432 -30.64 -18.20 17.69
C LEU A 432 -30.83 -17.57 16.30
N CYS A 433 -30.97 -18.39 15.29
CA CYS A 433 -31.07 -17.99 13.88
C CYS A 433 -31.78 -19.03 13.02
N PHE A 434 -32.31 -18.58 11.91
CA PHE A 434 -32.83 -19.43 10.84
C PHE A 434 -32.72 -18.72 9.48
N HIS A 435 -32.94 -19.43 8.39
CA HIS A 435 -32.93 -18.85 7.06
C HIS A 435 -34.01 -19.43 6.16
N ASP A 436 -34.33 -18.72 5.09
CA ASP A 436 -35.12 -19.20 3.97
C ASP A 436 -34.36 -19.04 2.65
N GLU A 437 -35.06 -18.99 1.51
CA GLU A 437 -34.46 -18.88 0.18
C GLU A 437 -33.90 -17.48 -0.13
N LYS A 438 -34.29 -16.43 0.64
CA LYS A 438 -33.95 -15.01 0.37
C LYS A 438 -33.50 -14.23 1.59
N GLN A 439 -33.76 -14.74 2.79
CA GLN A 439 -33.49 -14.02 4.03
C GLN A 439 -32.76 -14.87 5.04
N PHE A 440 -31.94 -14.19 5.83
CA PHE A 440 -31.34 -14.71 7.04
C PHE A 440 -31.94 -13.96 8.24
N CYS A 441 -32.40 -14.70 9.25
CA CYS A 441 -33.13 -14.16 10.41
C CYS A 441 -32.42 -14.50 11.71
N LEU A 442 -32.32 -13.49 12.59
CA LEU A 442 -31.83 -13.62 13.96
C LEU A 442 -33.01 -13.57 14.92
N CYS A 443 -33.02 -14.42 15.94
CA CYS A 443 -33.99 -14.38 17.02
C CYS A 443 -33.42 -13.58 18.20
N GLN A 444 -33.97 -12.40 18.45
CA GLN A 444 -33.63 -11.56 19.59
C GLN A 444 -34.89 -11.16 20.35
N GLN A 445 -34.93 -11.36 21.67
CA GLN A 445 -36.05 -10.98 22.53
C GLN A 445 -37.42 -11.45 21.99
N HIS A 446 -37.50 -12.66 21.48
CA HIS A 446 -38.71 -13.27 20.85
C HIS A 446 -39.18 -12.60 19.55
N LEU A 447 -38.35 -11.73 18.96
CA LEU A 447 -38.58 -11.11 17.67
C LEU A 447 -37.66 -11.76 16.63
N ALA A 448 -38.11 -11.78 15.38
CA ALA A 448 -37.31 -12.23 14.23
C ALA A 448 -36.83 -11.00 13.48
N ASP A 449 -35.55 -10.72 13.56
CA ASP A 449 -34.89 -9.68 12.78
C ASP A 449 -34.30 -10.32 11.51
N CYS A 450 -34.93 -10.02 10.38
CA CYS A 450 -34.60 -10.63 9.10
C CYS A 450 -34.00 -9.62 8.12
N PHE A 451 -32.97 -10.01 7.43
CA PHE A 451 -32.34 -9.22 6.38
C PHE A 451 -32.17 -10.03 5.10
N GLN A 452 -32.13 -9.34 3.98
CA GLN A 452 -31.98 -9.98 2.67
C GLN A 452 -30.59 -10.62 2.57
N PHE A 453 -30.56 -11.87 2.12
CA PHE A 453 -29.34 -12.63 1.98
C PHE A 453 -29.34 -13.37 0.64
N ASP A 454 -28.34 -13.08 -0.19
CA ASP A 454 -28.16 -13.77 -1.45
C ASP A 454 -27.32 -15.04 -1.24
N PHE A 455 -27.98 -16.19 -1.19
CA PHE A 455 -27.36 -17.50 -1.06
C PHE A 455 -26.63 -17.97 -2.32
N ASN A 456 -26.92 -17.34 -3.45
CA ASN A 456 -26.33 -17.67 -4.75
C ASN A 456 -25.27 -16.65 -5.18
N GLN A 457 -24.89 -15.76 -4.29
CA GLN A 457 -23.84 -14.78 -4.58
C GLN A 457 -22.60 -15.52 -5.08
N THR A 458 -22.23 -15.24 -6.32
CA THR A 458 -20.97 -15.72 -6.91
C THR A 458 -19.86 -14.81 -6.46
N PHE A 459 -18.82 -15.41 -5.90
CA PHE A 459 -17.62 -14.67 -5.53
C PHE A 459 -16.67 -14.75 -6.71
N ASP A 460 -16.33 -13.60 -7.27
CA ASP A 460 -15.28 -13.41 -8.23
C ASP A 460 -14.16 -12.57 -7.59
N CYS A 461 -12.93 -12.90 -7.88
CA CYS A 461 -11.79 -12.20 -7.34
C CYS A 461 -11.53 -10.95 -8.20
N ASP A 462 -12.01 -9.78 -7.74
CA ASP A 462 -11.83 -8.46 -8.37
C ASP A 462 -12.28 -8.39 -9.85
N GLY A 463 -13.41 -9.03 -10.19
CA GLY A 463 -13.94 -9.06 -11.55
C GLY A 463 -13.19 -10.00 -12.51
N TYR A 464 -12.19 -10.73 -12.02
CA TYR A 464 -11.50 -11.80 -12.73
C TYR A 464 -11.54 -13.08 -11.90
N ASN A 465 -12.18 -14.11 -12.43
CA ASN A 465 -12.22 -15.42 -11.80
C ASN A 465 -11.11 -16.33 -12.38
N PRO A 466 -9.98 -16.52 -11.67
CA PRO A 466 -8.91 -17.38 -12.12
C PRO A 466 -9.25 -18.86 -12.01
N CYS A 467 -10.38 -19.21 -11.35
CA CYS A 467 -10.80 -20.57 -11.11
C CYS A 467 -11.47 -21.16 -12.36
N LEU A 468 -11.03 -22.34 -12.76
CA LEU A 468 -11.58 -23.05 -13.91
C LEU A 468 -12.92 -23.71 -13.57
N ASN A 469 -13.64 -24.17 -14.61
CA ASN A 469 -14.88 -24.96 -14.51
C ASN A 469 -15.98 -24.30 -13.67
N GLN A 470 -16.09 -22.98 -13.73
CA GLN A 470 -17.06 -22.18 -12.96
C GLN A 470 -16.96 -22.42 -11.44
N ALA A 471 -15.77 -22.73 -10.93
CA ALA A 471 -15.49 -22.75 -9.50
C ALA A 471 -15.58 -21.33 -8.93
N GLN A 472 -15.98 -21.23 -7.68
CA GLN A 472 -16.05 -19.94 -6.98
C GLN A 472 -14.67 -19.55 -6.46
N CYS A 473 -14.35 -18.25 -6.55
CA CYS A 473 -13.09 -17.70 -6.10
C CYS A 473 -13.27 -17.01 -4.74
N PHE A 474 -12.40 -17.33 -3.78
CA PHE A 474 -12.39 -16.72 -2.45
C PHE A 474 -11.00 -16.25 -2.08
N TYR A 475 -10.93 -15.29 -1.16
CA TYR A 475 -9.68 -14.84 -0.58
C TYR A 475 -9.50 -15.36 0.85
N GLU A 476 -8.26 -15.68 1.25
CA GLU A 476 -7.95 -16.23 2.58
C GLU A 476 -8.10 -15.21 3.71
N ASN A 477 -7.92 -13.93 3.42
CA ASN A 477 -8.02 -12.85 4.40
C ASN A 477 -8.38 -11.52 3.73
N SER A 478 -8.67 -10.51 4.52
CA SER A 478 -9.02 -9.15 4.07
C SER A 478 -7.85 -8.35 3.53
N ASP A 479 -6.63 -8.86 3.59
CA ASP A 479 -5.43 -8.15 3.13
C ASP A 479 -5.38 -8.12 1.60
N LEU A 480 -5.68 -6.96 1.02
CA LEU A 480 -5.89 -6.74 -0.42
C LEU A 480 -4.66 -7.12 -1.29
N CYS A 481 -3.45 -7.06 -0.75
CA CYS A 481 -2.23 -7.22 -1.55
C CYS A 481 -1.60 -8.62 -1.56
N GLN A 482 -2.00 -9.52 -0.66
CA GLN A 482 -1.60 -10.93 -0.72
C GLN A 482 -2.79 -11.84 -0.43
N ARG A 483 -3.83 -11.65 -1.20
CA ARG A 483 -4.97 -12.53 -1.17
C ARG A 483 -4.54 -13.88 -1.76
N LYS A 484 -4.33 -14.85 -0.90
CA LYS A 484 -4.24 -16.23 -1.34
C LYS A 484 -5.61 -16.61 -1.87
N ILE A 485 -5.64 -16.97 -3.13
CA ILE A 485 -6.86 -17.36 -3.82
C ILE A 485 -7.12 -18.83 -3.56
N MET A 486 -8.36 -19.15 -3.22
CA MET A 486 -8.86 -20.51 -3.14
C MET A 486 -10.03 -20.68 -4.10
N CYS A 487 -9.97 -21.74 -4.90
CA CYS A 487 -11.06 -22.12 -5.78
C CYS A 487 -11.92 -23.18 -5.10
N GLN A 488 -13.19 -22.86 -4.83
CA GLN A 488 -14.15 -23.86 -4.41
C GLN A 488 -14.68 -24.60 -5.66
N CYS A 489 -14.13 -25.77 -5.91
CA CYS A 489 -14.51 -26.59 -7.05
C CYS A 489 -15.94 -27.12 -6.93
N ARG A 490 -16.59 -27.25 -8.07
CA ARG A 490 -17.87 -27.99 -8.14
C ARG A 490 -17.66 -29.49 -7.88
N PRO A 491 -18.70 -30.22 -7.44
CA PRO A 491 -18.61 -31.68 -7.31
C PRO A 491 -18.00 -32.32 -8.56
N CYS A 492 -17.12 -33.28 -8.37
CA CYS A 492 -16.36 -33.99 -9.41
C CYS A 492 -15.20 -33.20 -10.06
N PHE A 493 -14.86 -31.99 -9.58
CA PHE A 493 -13.68 -31.28 -10.00
C PHE A 493 -12.75 -31.08 -8.79
N PHE A 494 -11.45 -31.07 -9.03
CA PHE A 494 -10.40 -30.83 -8.02
C PHE A 494 -9.22 -30.05 -8.64
N GLY A 495 -8.47 -29.32 -7.80
CA GLY A 495 -7.32 -28.51 -8.21
C GLY A 495 -7.02 -27.41 -7.24
#